data_91248cd65056a47775ac2efe1b855312
#
_entry.id   91248cd65056a47775ac2efe1b855312
#
_cell.length_a   1.000
_cell.length_b   1.000
_cell.length_c   1.000
_cell.angle_alpha   90.00
_cell.angle_beta   90.00
_cell.angle_gamma   90.00
#
_symmetry.space_group_name_H-M   'P 1'
#
loop_
_entity.id
_entity.type
_entity.pdbx_description
1 polymer ?
#
loop_
_entity_poly.entity_id
_entity_poly.type
_entity_poly.pdbx_seq_one_letter_code
_entity_poly.pdbx_strand_id
1 'polypeptide(L)'
;MDNRVFQMNCWFEGHVQGVGFRYQTVGVAKGFDVTGYVQNMVDGRVHLYAEGEETEVIAFQVEVESELKNYIKEIEIKTDTGARTCRNFRIKQ
;
A
#
# COMPACT_ATOMS: atom_id res chain seq x y z
N MET A 1 10.01 -4.46 24.94
CA MET A 1 10.09 -4.86 23.56
C MET A 1 9.49 -3.79 22.67
N ASP A 2 10.18 -3.42 21.60
CA ASP A 2 9.74 -2.33 20.73
C ASP A 2 8.77 -2.87 19.68
N ASN A 3 7.52 -2.37 19.67
CA ASN A 3 6.51 -2.74 18.67
C ASN A 3 6.46 -1.74 17.52
N ARG A 4 7.50 -0.93 17.40
CA ARG A 4 7.54 0.08 16.34
C ARG A 4 7.81 -0.57 14.99
N VAL A 5 7.12 -0.08 14.00
CA VAL A 5 7.27 -0.54 12.63
C VAL A 5 7.45 0.66 11.71
N PHE A 6 8.00 0.39 10.53
CA PHE A 6 8.04 1.37 9.45
C PHE A 6 6.64 1.46 8.86
N GLN A 7 6.18 2.68 8.61
CA GLN A 7 4.84 2.96 8.10
C GLN A 7 4.95 3.74 6.81
N MET A 8 4.20 3.33 5.80
CA MET A 8 4.20 4.01 4.51
C MET A 8 2.77 4.24 4.06
N ASN A 9 2.49 5.48 3.68
CA ASN A 9 1.25 5.84 3.01
C ASN A 9 1.59 6.20 1.57
N CYS A 10 0.86 5.62 0.63
CA CYS A 10 1.00 5.93 -0.79
C CYS A 10 -0.34 6.34 -1.35
N TRP A 11 -0.35 7.40 -2.14
CA TRP A 11 -1.55 7.79 -2.90
C TRP A 11 -1.21 7.68 -4.37
N PHE A 12 -1.94 6.82 -5.07
CA PHE A 12 -1.76 6.59 -6.50
C PHE A 12 -2.80 7.38 -7.27
N GLU A 13 -2.35 8.17 -8.22
CA GLU A 13 -3.21 8.95 -9.09
C GLU A 13 -3.09 8.42 -10.51
N GLY A 14 -4.19 8.47 -11.26
CA GLY A 14 -4.25 8.02 -12.63
C GLY A 14 -5.54 7.27 -12.91
N HIS A 15 -5.48 6.29 -13.79
CA HIS A 15 -6.63 5.44 -14.09
C HIS A 15 -6.60 4.23 -13.14
N VAL A 16 -6.77 4.52 -11.84
CA VAL A 16 -6.49 3.54 -10.78
C VAL A 16 -7.74 2.92 -10.15
N GLN A 17 -8.93 3.52 -10.36
CA GLN A 17 -10.16 2.95 -9.83
C GLN A 17 -10.92 2.23 -10.95
N GLY A 18 -11.61 1.14 -10.60
CA GLY A 18 -12.41 0.39 -11.56
C GLY A 18 -11.61 -0.54 -12.46
N VAL A 19 -10.33 -0.80 -12.14
CA VAL A 19 -9.45 -1.65 -12.95
C VAL A 19 -8.90 -2.85 -12.16
N GLY A 20 -9.43 -3.10 -10.95
CA GLY A 20 -8.95 -4.21 -10.12
C GLY A 20 -7.69 -3.89 -9.35
N PHE A 21 -7.34 -2.60 -9.22
CA PHE A 21 -6.12 -2.16 -8.56
C PHE A 21 -6.02 -2.67 -7.12
N ARG A 22 -7.08 -2.50 -6.32
CA ARG A 22 -7.08 -2.92 -4.92
C ARG A 22 -6.92 -4.43 -4.79
N TYR A 23 -7.58 -5.17 -5.64
CA TYR A 23 -7.54 -6.62 -5.63
C TYR A 23 -6.12 -7.12 -5.94
N GLN A 24 -5.49 -6.54 -6.95
CA GLN A 24 -4.13 -6.91 -7.31
C GLN A 24 -3.14 -6.53 -6.22
N THR A 25 -3.35 -5.40 -5.56
CA THR A 25 -2.51 -4.97 -4.44
C THR A 25 -2.54 -5.99 -3.31
N VAL A 26 -3.72 -6.48 -2.97
CA VAL A 26 -3.86 -7.53 -1.95
C VAL A 26 -3.10 -8.80 -2.38
N GLY A 27 -3.19 -9.15 -3.67
CA GLY A 27 -2.45 -10.29 -4.20
C GLY A 27 -0.95 -10.15 -4.04
N VAL A 28 -0.43 -8.96 -4.33
CA VAL A 28 1.01 -8.66 -4.17
C VAL A 28 1.41 -8.77 -2.69
N ALA A 29 0.56 -8.27 -1.79
CA ALA A 29 0.85 -8.27 -0.36
C ALA A 29 1.10 -9.68 0.19
N LYS A 30 0.55 -10.70 -0.43
CA LYS A 30 0.73 -12.09 0.02
C LYS A 30 2.18 -12.55 -0.08
N GLY A 31 2.99 -11.88 -0.90
CA GLY A 31 4.40 -12.22 -1.06
C GLY A 31 5.33 -11.45 -0.13
N PHE A 32 4.79 -10.61 0.76
CA PHE A 32 5.60 -9.76 1.63
C PHE A 32 5.09 -9.81 3.06
N ASP A 33 5.99 -9.57 4.00
CA ASP A 33 5.63 -9.53 5.42
C ASP A 33 5.18 -8.12 5.79
N VAL A 34 3.97 -7.77 5.33
CA VAL A 34 3.38 -6.43 5.56
C VAL A 34 1.93 -6.59 6.02
N THR A 35 1.49 -5.62 6.80
CA THR A 35 0.08 -5.47 7.16
C THR A 35 -0.36 -4.06 6.77
N GLY A 36 -1.67 -3.87 6.60
CA GLY A 36 -2.18 -2.59 6.17
C GLY A 36 -3.48 -2.71 5.40
N TYR A 37 -3.69 -1.76 4.48
CA TYR A 37 -4.92 -1.76 3.70
C TYR A 37 -4.75 -0.94 2.43
N VAL A 38 -5.69 -1.14 1.51
CA VAL A 38 -5.78 -0.35 0.29
C VAL A 38 -7.24 0.04 0.10
N GLN A 39 -7.49 1.30 -0.25
CA GLN A 39 -8.83 1.83 -0.38
C GLN A 39 -8.93 2.85 -1.51
N ASN A 40 -10.12 2.91 -2.13
CA ASN A 40 -10.43 3.98 -3.07
C ASN A 40 -10.76 5.25 -2.30
N MET A 41 -10.22 6.37 -2.77
CA MET A 41 -10.50 7.67 -2.19
C MET A 41 -11.59 8.39 -2.99
N VAL A 42 -12.28 9.31 -2.31
CA VAL A 42 -13.35 10.08 -2.94
C VAL A 42 -12.85 10.90 -4.12
N ASP A 43 -11.59 11.35 -4.05
CA ASP A 43 -10.98 12.18 -5.10
C ASP A 43 -10.48 11.38 -6.30
N GLY A 44 -10.72 10.07 -6.33
CA GLY A 44 -10.33 9.21 -7.45
C GLY A 44 -9.00 8.51 -7.29
N ARG A 45 -8.22 8.85 -6.28
CA ARG A 45 -6.96 8.19 -6.01
C ARG A 45 -7.18 6.87 -5.27
N VAL A 46 -6.16 6.03 -5.26
CA VAL A 46 -6.10 4.84 -4.40
C VAL A 46 -5.09 5.12 -3.30
N HIS A 47 -5.49 4.88 -2.05
CA HIS A 47 -4.62 5.02 -0.89
C HIS A 47 -4.17 3.65 -0.42
N LEU A 48 -2.87 3.47 -0.31
CA LEU A 48 -2.24 2.27 0.22
C LEU A 48 -1.54 2.62 1.52
N TYR A 49 -1.85 1.89 2.58
CA TYR A 49 -1.10 1.98 3.83
C TYR A 49 -0.46 0.63 4.11
N ALA A 50 0.83 0.62 4.39
CA ALA A 50 1.56 -0.61 4.70
C ALA A 50 2.51 -0.38 5.87
N GLU A 51 2.64 -1.37 6.72
CA GLU A 51 3.52 -1.30 7.88
C GLU A 51 4.23 -2.64 8.07
N GLY A 52 5.42 -2.59 8.67
CA GLY A 52 6.26 -3.75 8.93
C GLY A 52 7.72 -3.35 8.94
N GLU A 53 8.60 -4.30 8.65
CA GLU A 53 10.01 -3.99 8.48
C GLU A 53 10.20 -3.10 7.25
N GLU A 54 11.10 -2.14 7.36
CA GLU A 54 11.31 -1.17 6.31
C GLU A 54 11.61 -1.82 4.96
N THR A 55 12.50 -2.82 4.94
CA THR A 55 12.86 -3.49 3.70
C THR A 55 11.67 -4.19 3.03
N GLU A 56 10.80 -4.80 3.84
CA GLU A 56 9.60 -5.48 3.31
C GLU A 56 8.58 -4.48 2.79
N VAL A 57 8.36 -3.39 3.53
CA VAL A 57 7.38 -2.38 3.14
C VAL A 57 7.80 -1.70 1.83
N ILE A 58 9.09 -1.35 1.71
CA ILE A 58 9.61 -0.72 0.50
C ILE A 58 9.52 -1.68 -0.68
N ALA A 59 9.95 -2.93 -0.50
CA ALA A 59 9.90 -3.92 -1.56
C ALA A 59 8.46 -4.17 -2.04
N PHE A 60 7.53 -4.21 -1.10
CA PHE A 60 6.11 -4.36 -1.41
C PHE A 60 5.60 -3.19 -2.27
N GLN A 61 5.91 -1.97 -1.87
CA GLN A 61 5.48 -0.78 -2.61
C GLN A 61 6.06 -0.78 -4.02
N VAL A 62 7.34 -1.10 -4.16
CA VAL A 62 7.99 -1.16 -5.46
C VAL A 62 7.32 -2.20 -6.36
N GLU A 63 6.95 -3.35 -5.80
CA GLU A 63 6.28 -4.40 -6.59
C GLU A 63 4.87 -3.97 -7.01
N VAL A 64 4.12 -3.32 -6.13
CA VAL A 64 2.80 -2.78 -6.48
C VAL A 64 2.93 -1.78 -7.64
N GLU A 65 3.88 -0.87 -7.54
CA GLU A 65 4.12 0.12 -8.57
C GLU A 65 4.48 -0.55 -9.91
N SER A 66 5.34 -1.56 -9.87
CA SER A 66 5.75 -2.28 -11.06
C SER A 66 4.59 -3.02 -11.72
N GLU A 67 3.79 -3.73 -10.92
CA GLU A 67 2.67 -4.53 -11.43
C GLU A 67 1.57 -3.67 -12.03
N LEU A 68 1.37 -2.46 -11.48
CA LEU A 68 0.23 -1.62 -11.83
C LEU A 68 0.64 -0.33 -12.54
N LYS A 69 1.89 -0.26 -13.01
CA LYS A 69 2.46 0.97 -13.58
C LYS A 69 1.64 1.55 -14.73
N ASN A 70 0.96 0.71 -15.51
CA ASN A 70 0.20 1.19 -16.67
C ASN A 70 -1.02 2.03 -16.29
N TYR A 71 -1.45 1.94 -15.03
CA TYR A 71 -2.61 2.68 -14.52
C TYR A 71 -2.21 3.91 -13.73
N ILE A 72 -0.92 4.04 -13.37
CA ILE A 72 -0.44 5.06 -12.45
C ILE A 72 0.19 6.21 -13.22
N LYS A 73 -0.24 7.43 -12.92
CA LYS A 73 0.36 8.65 -13.43
C LYS A 73 1.31 9.27 -12.43
N GLU A 74 0.89 9.33 -11.16
CA GLU A 74 1.67 9.96 -10.11
C GLU A 74 1.51 9.18 -8.82
N ILE A 75 2.54 9.24 -7.98
CA ILE A 75 2.55 8.60 -6.66
C ILE A 75 3.03 9.63 -5.65
N GLU A 76 2.27 9.77 -4.57
CA GLU A 76 2.72 10.53 -3.40
C GLU A 76 3.00 9.53 -2.30
N ILE A 77 4.17 9.63 -1.65
CA ILE A 77 4.57 8.69 -0.61
C ILE A 77 4.95 9.49 0.64
N LYS A 78 4.43 9.06 1.79
CA LYS A 78 4.81 9.58 3.10
C LYS A 78 5.15 8.42 4.01
N THR A 79 6.26 8.53 4.72
CA THR A 79 6.72 7.49 5.62
C THR A 79 6.85 8.00 7.03
N ASP A 80 6.76 7.08 7.98
CA ASP A 80 6.89 7.38 9.40
C ASP A 80 7.31 6.10 10.12
N THR A 81 7.48 6.21 11.42
CA THR A 81 7.74 5.07 12.30
C THR A 81 6.80 5.20 13.48
N GLY A 82 6.17 4.11 13.85
CA GLY A 82 5.22 4.15 14.95
C GLY A 82 4.78 2.77 15.37
N ALA A 83 3.75 2.71 16.21
CA ALA A 83 3.21 1.45 16.67
C ALA A 83 2.44 0.75 15.56
N ARG A 84 2.48 -0.58 15.57
CA ARG A 84 1.70 -1.38 14.63
C ARG A 84 0.21 -1.18 14.88
N THR A 85 -0.55 -0.96 13.82
CA THR A 85 -1.99 -0.69 13.89
C THR A 85 -2.83 -1.71 13.14
N CYS A 86 -2.22 -2.55 12.31
CA CYS A 86 -2.95 -3.50 11.48
C CYS A 86 -2.48 -4.93 11.75
N ARG A 87 -3.41 -5.90 11.67
CA ARG A 87 -3.11 -7.32 11.90
C ARG A 87 -2.97 -8.10 10.60
N ASN A 88 -3.55 -7.60 9.52
CA ASN A 88 -3.54 -8.28 8.23
C ASN A 88 -3.45 -7.23 7.14
N PHE A 89 -3.48 -7.68 5.88
CA PHE A 89 -3.57 -6.78 4.74
C PHE A 89 -4.93 -7.00 4.07
N ARG A 90 -5.69 -5.92 3.87
CA ARG A 90 -7.07 -6.04 3.37
C ARG A 90 -7.47 -4.86 2.51
N ILE A 91 -8.57 -5.04 1.78
CA ILE A 91 -9.24 -3.92 1.12
C ILE A 91 -10.13 -3.25 2.17
N LYS A 92 -9.96 -1.95 2.30
CA LYS A 92 -10.79 -1.14 3.20
C LYS A 92 -11.89 -0.48 2.38
N GLN A 93 -13.11 -0.64 2.86
CA GLN A 93 -14.27 -0.07 2.18
C GLN A 93 -14.45 1.40 2.47
#